data_228e710eed174073d8363ade1ed8bec4
#
_entry.id   228e710eed174073d8363ade1ed8bec4
#
_cell.length_a   1.000
_cell.length_b   1.000
_cell.length_c   1.000
_cell.angle_alpha   90.00
_cell.angle_beta   90.00
_cell.angle_gamma   90.00
#
_symmetry.space_group_name_H-M   'P 1'
#
loop_
_entity.id
_entity.type
_entity.pdbx_description
1 polymer ?
#
loop_
_entity_poly.entity_id
_entity_poly.type
_entity_poly.pdbx_seq_one_letter_code
_entity_poly.pdbx_strand_id
1 'polypeptide(L)'
;NEVIAEEKLLKSFNPIYRLSSQALVCIDAHLRIGWMGHYEVLLPTLLYNKGFLLEDFGGEGTFVRPENNAKFYDDTSMRIAPVLPDDRKNYLFHPVKEEKVRLDGSYKKNAVFVPVGKDSLHRQLLKGDADFDLHLLIYDGSYNKFCNDSDFVACDAGYKMDMTYRYLHRHPELFEKYEYFFLLDDDIVISTEDVNRLFSMMREYQLKIAQPSLVMSYYTYKHTAFHPFYILRYTNFVEMMMPCFSRDSLKAVLPTFEAHVRWCGIEYHWSVLIGSNHKDMAIIDSIGARHTQPIRSWSTTSQMQFEKYLEKYNLSSKIEEFGGVPIGDVYSDSKQTFDRLREDCDKLKQYLYSDGLCKMKQSEVNSTIYFLMLNSILWNDKTCWDVAGRLAKKLHSCVFQENPFLGYC
;
A
#
# COMPACT_ATOMS: atom_id res chain seq x y z
N ASN A 1 20.55 32.34 -29.19
CA ASN A 1 19.70 31.43 -28.42
C ASN A 1 18.88 32.30 -27.46
N GLU A 2 17.60 32.47 -27.79
CA GLU A 2 16.65 33.16 -26.90
C GLU A 2 16.35 32.20 -25.75
N VAL A 3 16.77 32.54 -24.52
CA VAL A 3 16.47 31.79 -23.31
C VAL A 3 15.32 32.50 -22.61
N ILE A 4 14.21 31.79 -22.42
CA ILE A 4 13.07 32.33 -21.69
C ILE A 4 13.37 32.21 -20.19
N ALA A 5 13.22 33.29 -19.44
CA ALA A 5 13.39 33.31 -18.00
C ALA A 5 12.36 32.39 -17.31
N GLU A 6 12.74 31.77 -16.22
CA GLU A 6 11.93 30.73 -15.53
C GLU A 6 10.55 31.28 -15.14
N GLU A 7 10.44 32.49 -14.68
CA GLU A 7 9.19 33.16 -14.33
C GLU A 7 8.21 33.38 -15.50
N LYS A 8 8.68 33.20 -16.74
CA LYS A 8 7.88 33.30 -17.98
C LYS A 8 7.53 31.94 -18.57
N LEU A 9 7.89 30.83 -17.87
CA LEU A 9 7.52 29.51 -18.30
C LEU A 9 6.06 29.24 -17.92
N LEU A 10 5.30 28.72 -18.87
CA LEU A 10 3.95 28.24 -18.66
C LEU A 10 3.94 26.71 -18.77
N LYS A 11 3.21 26.05 -17.89
CA LYS A 11 2.95 24.63 -17.97
C LYS A 11 1.44 24.42 -18.14
N SER A 12 1.08 23.61 -19.10
CA SER A 12 -0.31 23.19 -19.31
C SER A 12 -0.38 21.69 -19.48
N PHE A 13 -1.51 21.10 -19.17
CA PHE A 13 -1.79 19.69 -19.46
C PHE A 13 -2.63 19.67 -20.73
N ASN A 14 -2.05 19.24 -21.86
CA ASN A 14 -2.63 19.39 -23.19
C ASN A 14 -3.05 18.04 -23.82
N PRO A 15 -3.98 17.25 -23.24
CA PRO A 15 -4.47 16.04 -23.89
C PRO A 15 -5.26 16.37 -25.18
N ILE A 16 -5.91 17.55 -25.20
CA ILE A 16 -6.65 18.08 -26.35
C ILE A 16 -6.33 19.57 -26.46
N TYR A 17 -6.01 20.04 -27.66
CA TYR A 17 -5.82 21.46 -27.93
C TYR A 17 -6.21 21.85 -29.36
N ARG A 18 -6.55 23.11 -29.53
CA ARG A 18 -6.82 23.72 -30.82
C ARG A 18 -5.84 24.87 -31.08
N LEU A 19 -5.21 24.86 -32.23
CA LEU A 19 -4.26 25.87 -32.64
C LEU A 19 -4.77 26.62 -33.86
N SER A 20 -4.52 27.93 -33.92
CA SER A 20 -4.72 28.70 -35.17
C SER A 20 -3.62 28.36 -36.17
N SER A 21 -3.87 28.62 -37.47
CA SER A 21 -2.85 28.46 -38.50
C SER A 21 -1.61 29.31 -38.24
N GLN A 22 -1.77 30.52 -37.70
CA GLN A 22 -0.68 31.40 -37.32
C GLN A 22 0.15 30.83 -36.17
N ALA A 23 -0.51 30.19 -35.15
CA ALA A 23 0.21 29.53 -34.09
C ALA A 23 1.01 28.32 -34.59
N LEU A 24 0.48 27.55 -35.54
CA LEU A 24 1.21 26.44 -36.17
C LEU A 24 2.45 26.94 -36.93
N VAL A 25 2.33 28.01 -37.71
CA VAL A 25 3.47 28.63 -38.41
C VAL A 25 4.53 29.13 -37.42
N CYS A 26 4.10 29.76 -36.33
CA CYS A 26 5.00 30.22 -35.28
C CYS A 26 5.76 29.05 -34.62
N ILE A 27 5.05 27.96 -34.29
CA ILE A 27 5.66 26.76 -33.68
C ILE A 27 6.68 26.15 -34.66
N ASP A 28 6.30 25.89 -35.92
CA ASP A 28 7.20 25.32 -36.92
C ASP A 28 8.48 26.16 -37.12
N ALA A 29 8.33 27.48 -37.21
CA ALA A 29 9.46 28.37 -37.34
C ALA A 29 10.44 28.28 -36.16
N HIS A 30 9.95 28.18 -34.94
CA HIS A 30 10.79 28.09 -33.73
C HIS A 30 11.42 26.71 -33.55
N LEU A 31 10.72 25.64 -33.88
CA LEU A 31 11.29 24.28 -33.87
C LEU A 31 12.44 24.16 -34.87
N ARG A 32 12.31 24.77 -36.08
CA ARG A 32 13.36 24.78 -37.12
C ARG A 32 14.65 25.52 -36.70
N ILE A 33 14.54 26.47 -35.82
CA ILE A 33 15.70 27.22 -35.29
C ILE A 33 16.24 26.65 -33.97
N GLY A 34 15.75 25.44 -33.57
CA GLY A 34 16.31 24.64 -32.48
C GLY A 34 15.62 24.83 -31.13
N TRP A 35 14.41 25.40 -31.07
CA TRP A 35 13.61 25.34 -29.86
C TRP A 35 13.20 23.89 -29.57
N MET A 36 13.38 23.44 -28.33
CA MET A 36 13.07 22.08 -27.92
C MET A 36 12.61 22.06 -26.46
N GLY A 37 11.86 21.05 -26.10
CA GLY A 37 11.36 20.84 -24.74
C GLY A 37 10.11 19.95 -24.71
N HIS A 38 9.63 19.66 -23.51
CA HIS A 38 8.36 18.95 -23.37
C HIS A 38 7.21 19.83 -23.89
N TYR A 39 6.34 19.27 -24.74
CA TYR A 39 5.30 20.04 -25.44
C TYR A 39 4.33 20.77 -24.48
N GLU A 40 4.07 20.23 -23.29
CA GLU A 40 3.24 20.88 -22.25
C GLU A 40 3.86 22.13 -21.63
N VAL A 41 5.14 22.34 -21.83
CA VAL A 41 5.83 23.56 -21.42
C VAL A 41 6.22 24.40 -22.64
N LEU A 42 6.74 23.76 -23.68
CA LEU A 42 7.22 24.43 -24.87
C LEU A 42 6.12 25.20 -25.60
N LEU A 43 4.98 24.57 -25.90
CA LEU A 43 3.91 25.20 -26.69
C LEU A 43 3.26 26.38 -25.97
N PRO A 44 2.75 26.25 -24.73
CA PRO A 44 2.11 27.36 -24.04
C PRO A 44 3.12 28.50 -23.78
N THR A 45 4.34 28.16 -23.39
CA THR A 45 5.38 29.16 -23.15
C THR A 45 5.74 29.97 -24.43
N LEU A 46 5.98 29.26 -25.53
CA LEU A 46 6.29 29.88 -26.81
C LEU A 46 5.16 30.81 -27.26
N LEU A 47 3.95 30.28 -27.35
CA LEU A 47 2.80 31.01 -27.87
C LEU A 47 2.47 32.24 -27.01
N TYR A 48 2.48 32.08 -25.69
CA TYR A 48 2.23 33.20 -24.76
C TYR A 48 3.28 34.32 -24.93
N ASN A 49 4.57 33.95 -24.94
CA ASN A 49 5.64 34.95 -25.08
C ASN A 49 5.69 35.58 -26.48
N LYS A 50 5.05 34.98 -27.49
CA LYS A 50 4.88 35.57 -28.85
C LYS A 50 3.55 36.32 -29.01
N GLY A 51 2.82 36.54 -27.91
CA GLY A 51 1.61 37.38 -27.89
C GLY A 51 0.34 36.69 -28.38
N PHE A 52 0.32 35.35 -28.47
CA PHE A 52 -0.90 34.62 -28.77
C PHE A 52 -1.81 34.62 -27.53
N LEU A 53 -3.13 34.74 -27.77
CA LEU A 53 -4.13 34.51 -26.72
C LEU A 53 -4.18 33.02 -26.41
N LEU A 54 -3.96 32.68 -25.16
CA LEU A 54 -4.18 31.33 -24.62
C LEU A 54 -5.51 31.31 -23.88
N GLU A 55 -6.25 30.26 -24.07
CA GLU A 55 -7.52 30.02 -23.37
C GLU A 55 -7.65 28.55 -23.03
N ASP A 56 -7.98 28.28 -21.78
CA ASP A 56 -8.38 26.96 -21.34
C ASP A 56 -9.90 26.82 -21.45
N PHE A 57 -10.38 25.67 -21.93
CA PHE A 57 -11.80 25.48 -22.16
C PHE A 57 -12.58 25.14 -20.89
N GLY A 58 -11.91 24.77 -19.77
CA GLY A 58 -12.55 24.43 -18.52
C GLY A 58 -11.57 24.31 -17.35
N GLY A 59 -12.01 23.70 -16.24
CA GLY A 59 -11.23 23.59 -15.02
C GLY A 59 -11.14 24.90 -14.24
N GLU A 60 -10.01 25.11 -13.57
CA GLU A 60 -9.74 26.30 -12.77
C GLU A 60 -8.40 26.91 -13.19
N GLY A 61 -8.31 28.25 -13.22
CA GLY A 61 -7.06 28.92 -13.50
C GLY A 61 -7.20 30.23 -14.27
N THR A 62 -6.06 30.90 -14.48
CA THR A 62 -5.98 32.24 -15.07
C THR A 62 -6.46 32.30 -16.53
N PHE A 63 -6.37 31.19 -17.24
CA PHE A 63 -6.68 31.11 -18.68
C PHE A 63 -8.09 30.57 -18.94
N VAL A 64 -8.88 30.27 -17.89
CA VAL A 64 -10.24 29.80 -18.01
C VAL A 64 -11.21 30.99 -18.04
N ARG A 65 -12.15 30.97 -18.98
CA ARG A 65 -13.21 31.99 -18.99
C ARG A 65 -14.10 31.84 -17.74
N PRO A 66 -14.58 32.95 -17.16
CA PRO A 66 -15.41 32.91 -15.95
C PRO A 66 -16.63 31.99 -16.08
N GLU A 67 -17.28 31.94 -17.25
CA GLU A 67 -18.43 31.09 -17.52
C GLU A 67 -18.10 29.60 -17.59
N ASN A 68 -16.82 29.24 -17.77
CA ASN A 68 -16.33 27.87 -17.85
C ASN A 68 -15.59 27.40 -16.59
N ASN A 69 -15.48 28.27 -15.59
CA ASN A 69 -14.78 27.96 -14.36
C ASN A 69 -15.44 26.75 -13.65
N ALA A 70 -14.59 25.82 -13.21
CA ALA A 70 -14.98 24.55 -12.61
C ALA A 70 -15.91 23.66 -13.48
N LYS A 71 -15.87 23.85 -14.82
CA LYS A 71 -16.62 23.01 -15.77
C LYS A 71 -15.67 22.15 -16.61
N PHE A 72 -16.22 21.11 -17.21
CA PHE A 72 -15.63 20.21 -18.20
C PHE A 72 -14.48 19.34 -17.71
N TYR A 73 -13.71 19.70 -16.71
CA TYR A 73 -12.73 18.87 -16.03
C TYR A 73 -12.34 19.47 -14.67
N ASP A 74 -11.79 18.65 -13.82
CA ASP A 74 -11.19 18.98 -12.54
C ASP A 74 -10.01 18.05 -12.26
N ASP A 75 -9.34 18.20 -11.12
CA ASP A 75 -8.22 17.35 -10.71
C ASP A 75 -8.56 15.86 -10.70
N THR A 76 -9.82 15.51 -10.44
CA THR A 76 -10.24 14.10 -10.39
C THR A 76 -10.45 13.52 -11.78
N SER A 77 -10.96 14.31 -12.73
CA SER A 77 -11.18 13.87 -14.11
C SER A 77 -9.89 13.79 -14.93
N MET A 78 -8.84 14.51 -14.52
CA MET A 78 -7.51 14.48 -15.14
C MET A 78 -6.56 13.48 -14.48
N ARG A 79 -7.09 12.57 -13.66
CA ARG A 79 -6.37 11.44 -13.12
C ARG A 79 -6.76 10.18 -13.89
N ILE A 80 -6.02 9.09 -13.66
CA ILE A 80 -6.35 7.79 -14.22
C ILE A 80 -7.74 7.38 -13.70
N ALA A 81 -8.74 7.43 -14.57
CA ALA A 81 -10.10 7.02 -14.26
C ALA A 81 -10.48 5.82 -15.12
N PRO A 82 -10.71 4.64 -14.53
CA PRO A 82 -11.05 3.43 -15.29
C PRO A 82 -12.49 3.46 -15.82
N VAL A 83 -13.40 4.11 -15.09
CA VAL A 83 -14.83 4.16 -15.45
C VAL A 83 -15.30 5.60 -15.40
N LEU A 84 -16.02 6.00 -16.46
CA LEU A 84 -16.63 7.33 -16.53
C LEU A 84 -17.85 7.39 -15.59
N PRO A 85 -17.91 8.31 -14.61
CA PRO A 85 -19.09 8.49 -13.79
C PRO A 85 -20.29 8.91 -14.64
N ASP A 86 -21.44 8.28 -14.45
CA ASP A 86 -22.67 8.54 -15.22
C ASP A 86 -23.21 9.97 -15.03
N ASP A 87 -22.94 10.58 -13.89
CA ASP A 87 -23.36 11.94 -13.54
C ASP A 87 -22.48 13.05 -14.17
N ARG A 88 -21.35 12.69 -14.77
CA ARG A 88 -20.38 13.62 -15.36
C ARG A 88 -20.27 13.51 -16.88
N LYS A 89 -21.39 13.37 -17.58
CA LYS A 89 -21.44 13.17 -19.04
C LYS A 89 -20.80 14.27 -19.88
N ASN A 90 -20.65 15.49 -19.32
CA ASN A 90 -20.04 16.64 -19.99
C ASN A 90 -18.60 16.89 -19.56
N TYR A 91 -17.98 15.93 -18.87
CA TYR A 91 -16.59 16.08 -18.43
C TYR A 91 -15.61 15.40 -19.37
N LEU A 92 -14.42 15.97 -19.47
CA LEU A 92 -13.26 15.36 -20.13
C LEU A 92 -12.49 14.52 -19.11
N PHE A 93 -12.23 13.28 -19.44
CA PHE A 93 -11.43 12.35 -18.63
C PHE A 93 -10.16 11.96 -19.37
N HIS A 94 -9.01 12.01 -18.69
CA HIS A 94 -7.72 11.60 -19.26
C HIS A 94 -6.70 11.23 -18.16
N PRO A 95 -5.94 10.13 -18.36
CA PRO A 95 -6.16 9.07 -19.34
C PRO A 95 -7.29 8.11 -18.90
N VAL A 96 -8.07 7.60 -19.83
CA VAL A 96 -9.01 6.50 -19.58
C VAL A 96 -8.30 5.19 -19.93
N LYS A 97 -8.22 4.27 -18.98
CA LYS A 97 -7.61 2.96 -19.16
C LYS A 97 -8.67 1.88 -19.07
N GLU A 98 -8.50 0.83 -19.84
CA GLU A 98 -9.41 -0.31 -19.82
C GLU A 98 -9.33 -1.02 -18.47
N GLU A 99 -10.47 -1.27 -17.87
CA GLU A 99 -10.61 -2.11 -16.70
C GLU A 99 -10.78 -3.56 -17.15
N LYS A 100 -9.93 -4.46 -16.64
CA LYS A 100 -10.04 -5.88 -16.93
C LYS A 100 -10.74 -6.57 -15.77
N VAL A 101 -11.82 -7.26 -16.09
CA VAL A 101 -12.53 -8.12 -15.14
C VAL A 101 -12.81 -9.43 -15.86
N ARG A 102 -12.51 -10.56 -15.23
CA ARG A 102 -12.75 -11.88 -15.78
C ARG A 102 -14.25 -12.09 -16.03
N LEU A 103 -14.63 -12.47 -17.24
CA LEU A 103 -16.04 -12.64 -17.65
C LEU A 103 -16.50 -14.10 -17.61
N ASP A 104 -15.58 -15.07 -17.56
CA ASP A 104 -15.89 -16.51 -17.69
C ASP A 104 -16.47 -17.18 -16.43
N GLY A 105 -16.57 -16.45 -15.33
CA GLY A 105 -17.21 -16.93 -14.10
C GLY A 105 -16.37 -17.90 -13.26
N SER A 106 -15.13 -18.21 -13.63
CA SER A 106 -14.24 -19.11 -12.89
C SER A 106 -13.48 -18.37 -11.78
N TYR A 107 -14.22 -17.89 -10.77
CA TYR A 107 -13.63 -17.22 -9.61
C TYR A 107 -13.10 -18.22 -8.57
N LYS A 108 -11.99 -17.89 -7.94
CA LYS A 108 -11.53 -18.56 -6.71
C LYS A 108 -12.39 -18.11 -5.53
N LYS A 109 -12.15 -18.69 -4.35
CA LYS A 109 -12.92 -18.32 -3.14
C LYS A 109 -12.38 -17.10 -2.42
N ASN A 110 -11.14 -16.71 -2.71
CA ASN A 110 -10.41 -15.65 -2.04
C ASN A 110 -9.94 -14.60 -3.05
N ALA A 111 -9.82 -13.36 -2.61
CA ALA A 111 -9.28 -12.28 -3.41
C ALA A 111 -8.15 -11.56 -2.66
N VAL A 112 -7.10 -11.20 -3.39
CA VAL A 112 -6.02 -10.32 -2.93
C VAL A 112 -6.07 -9.03 -3.72
N PHE A 113 -6.17 -7.90 -3.04
CA PHE A 113 -6.18 -6.56 -3.64
C PHE A 113 -4.86 -5.87 -3.35
N VAL A 114 -4.18 -5.43 -4.40
CA VAL A 114 -2.89 -4.75 -4.29
C VAL A 114 -2.96 -3.41 -5.02
N PRO A 115 -2.70 -2.27 -4.36
CA PRO A 115 -2.38 -1.04 -5.06
C PRO A 115 -1.06 -1.26 -5.80
N VAL A 116 -0.93 -0.82 -7.04
CA VAL A 116 0.24 -1.13 -7.85
C VAL A 116 0.84 0.14 -8.42
N GLY A 117 2.07 0.43 -8.02
CA GLY A 117 2.94 1.43 -8.62
C GLY A 117 4.16 0.81 -9.31
N LYS A 118 4.98 1.65 -9.93
CA LYS A 118 6.15 1.23 -10.73
C LYS A 118 7.11 0.27 -10.00
N ASP A 119 7.20 0.37 -8.68
CA ASP A 119 8.13 -0.39 -7.82
C ASP A 119 7.41 -1.49 -7.01
N SER A 120 6.16 -1.81 -7.36
CA SER A 120 5.33 -2.80 -6.68
C SER A 120 5.96 -4.19 -6.67
N LEU A 121 5.83 -4.86 -5.53
CA LEU A 121 6.33 -6.22 -5.30
C LEU A 121 5.28 -7.32 -5.60
N HIS A 122 4.10 -6.98 -6.12
CA HIS A 122 2.99 -7.91 -6.35
C HIS A 122 3.37 -9.15 -7.18
N ARG A 123 4.38 -9.06 -8.06
CA ARG A 123 4.83 -10.20 -8.90
C ARG A 123 5.34 -11.40 -8.11
N GLN A 124 5.65 -11.24 -6.83
CA GLN A 124 5.94 -12.37 -5.96
C GLN A 124 4.73 -13.30 -5.79
N LEU A 125 3.51 -12.74 -5.85
CA LEU A 125 2.25 -13.47 -5.74
C LEU A 125 1.85 -14.22 -7.03
N LEU A 126 2.60 -14.04 -8.11
CA LEU A 126 2.44 -14.79 -9.36
C LEU A 126 3.27 -16.08 -9.37
N LYS A 127 4.04 -16.31 -8.32
CA LYS A 127 4.86 -17.52 -8.16
C LYS A 127 4.08 -18.52 -7.32
N GLY A 128 4.11 -19.79 -7.75
CA GLY A 128 3.41 -20.86 -7.03
C GLY A 128 1.95 -21.00 -7.43
N ASP A 129 1.23 -21.84 -6.71
CA ASP A 129 -0.19 -22.17 -6.96
C ASP A 129 -1.09 -21.35 -6.03
N ALA A 130 -1.57 -20.23 -6.51
CA ALA A 130 -2.42 -19.33 -5.74
C ALA A 130 -3.84 -19.88 -5.61
N ASP A 131 -4.43 -19.88 -4.41
CA ASP A 131 -5.85 -20.20 -4.18
C ASP A 131 -6.74 -18.94 -4.13
N PHE A 132 -6.24 -17.83 -4.66
CA PHE A 132 -6.90 -16.52 -4.70
C PHE A 132 -6.84 -15.89 -6.10
N ASP A 133 -7.78 -15.02 -6.39
CA ASP A 133 -7.71 -14.11 -7.52
C ASP A 133 -6.98 -12.83 -7.10
N LEU A 134 -6.06 -12.37 -7.97
CA LEU A 134 -5.25 -11.18 -7.69
C LEU A 134 -5.87 -9.97 -8.41
N HIS A 135 -6.25 -8.95 -7.66
CA HIS A 135 -6.79 -7.70 -8.16
C HIS A 135 -5.73 -6.59 -8.08
N LEU A 136 -5.35 -6.02 -9.22
CA LEU A 136 -4.35 -4.96 -9.30
C LEU A 136 -5.03 -3.60 -9.47
N LEU A 137 -4.85 -2.71 -8.51
CA LEU A 137 -5.35 -1.34 -8.54
C LEU A 137 -4.18 -0.40 -8.87
N ILE A 138 -3.98 -0.10 -10.15
CA ILE A 138 -2.81 0.64 -10.62
C ILE A 138 -3.02 2.13 -10.42
N TYR A 139 -2.16 2.78 -9.60
CA TYR A 139 -2.33 4.16 -9.18
C TYR A 139 -1.39 5.17 -9.88
N ASP A 140 -0.51 4.69 -10.77
CA ASP A 140 0.44 5.53 -11.52
C ASP A 140 0.51 5.18 -13.01
N GLY A 141 1.51 5.67 -13.72
CA GLY A 141 1.72 5.41 -15.14
C GLY A 141 2.15 3.98 -15.51
N SER A 142 2.18 3.04 -14.56
CA SER A 142 2.71 1.67 -14.77
C SER A 142 1.72 0.69 -15.42
N TYR A 143 0.54 1.12 -15.88
CA TYR A 143 -0.47 0.27 -16.49
C TYR A 143 0.10 -0.67 -17.57
N ASN A 144 0.82 -0.11 -18.56
CA ASN A 144 1.38 -0.90 -19.65
C ASN A 144 2.41 -1.94 -19.19
N LYS A 145 3.01 -1.74 -18.01
CA LYS A 145 3.99 -2.66 -17.40
C LYS A 145 3.30 -3.85 -16.72
N PHE A 146 2.11 -3.65 -16.17
CA PHE A 146 1.49 -4.60 -15.24
C PHE A 146 0.08 -5.07 -15.63
N CYS A 147 -0.52 -4.51 -16.68
CA CYS A 147 -1.89 -4.86 -17.09
C CYS A 147 -2.08 -6.32 -17.52
N ASN A 148 -1.01 -7.07 -17.77
CA ASN A 148 -1.05 -8.48 -18.10
C ASN A 148 -0.67 -9.40 -16.95
N ASP A 149 -0.41 -8.85 -15.76
CA ASP A 149 -0.03 -9.65 -14.58
C ASP A 149 -1.26 -10.26 -13.87
N SER A 150 -2.48 -9.83 -14.24
CA SER A 150 -3.73 -10.38 -13.71
C SER A 150 -4.89 -10.24 -14.71
N ASP A 151 -5.94 -11.04 -14.50
CA ASP A 151 -7.24 -10.91 -15.17
C ASP A 151 -8.15 -9.84 -14.52
N PHE A 152 -7.73 -9.29 -13.38
CA PHE A 152 -8.46 -8.25 -12.66
C PHE A 152 -7.53 -7.04 -12.48
N VAL A 153 -7.68 -6.05 -13.36
CA VAL A 153 -6.83 -4.86 -13.38
C VAL A 153 -7.70 -3.63 -13.51
N ALA A 154 -7.58 -2.72 -12.58
CA ALA A 154 -8.20 -1.40 -12.66
C ALA A 154 -7.15 -0.31 -12.49
N CYS A 155 -7.39 0.85 -13.11
CA CYS A 155 -6.61 2.05 -12.87
C CYS A 155 -7.41 3.00 -12.01
N ASP A 156 -6.80 3.52 -10.96
CA ASP A 156 -7.43 4.52 -10.10
C ASP A 156 -6.35 5.39 -9.46
N ALA A 157 -6.71 6.57 -8.98
CA ALA A 157 -5.80 7.46 -8.29
C ALA A 157 -6.21 7.58 -6.81
N GLY A 158 -5.24 7.52 -5.92
CA GLY A 158 -5.49 7.65 -4.49
C GLY A 158 -4.76 6.62 -3.65
N TYR A 159 -5.22 6.44 -2.43
CA TYR A 159 -4.68 5.48 -1.49
C TYR A 159 -5.41 4.14 -1.59
N LYS A 160 -4.79 3.08 -1.11
CA LYS A 160 -5.33 1.71 -1.16
C LYS A 160 -6.80 1.63 -0.73
N MET A 161 -7.14 2.20 0.43
CA MET A 161 -8.50 2.11 0.96
C MET A 161 -9.51 2.83 0.07
N ASP A 162 -9.20 4.04 -0.41
CA ASP A 162 -10.06 4.80 -1.32
C ASP A 162 -10.28 4.06 -2.65
N MET A 163 -9.20 3.54 -3.23
CA MET A 163 -9.27 2.78 -4.49
C MET A 163 -10.07 1.50 -4.31
N THR A 164 -9.85 0.77 -3.22
CA THR A 164 -10.61 -0.44 -2.89
C THR A 164 -12.09 -0.13 -2.70
N TYR A 165 -12.42 0.97 -2.00
CA TYR A 165 -13.80 1.43 -1.82
C TYR A 165 -14.49 1.64 -3.16
N ARG A 166 -13.90 2.47 -4.02
CA ARG A 166 -14.46 2.77 -5.34
C ARG A 166 -14.56 1.54 -6.23
N TYR A 167 -13.55 0.68 -6.20
CA TYR A 167 -13.55 -0.55 -6.99
C TYR A 167 -14.68 -1.51 -6.56
N LEU A 168 -14.83 -1.76 -5.26
CA LEU A 168 -15.89 -2.63 -4.75
C LEU A 168 -17.29 -2.03 -4.91
N HIS A 169 -17.44 -0.71 -4.96
CA HIS A 169 -18.72 -0.06 -5.30
C HIS A 169 -19.08 -0.21 -6.79
N ARG A 170 -18.08 -0.23 -7.66
CA ARG A 170 -18.31 -0.51 -9.09
C ARG A 170 -18.59 -2.00 -9.35
N HIS A 171 -18.07 -2.88 -8.51
CA HIS A 171 -18.14 -4.34 -8.64
C HIS A 171 -18.77 -4.99 -7.39
N PRO A 172 -20.01 -4.67 -7.02
CA PRO A 172 -20.66 -5.23 -5.83
C PRO A 172 -20.85 -6.76 -5.92
N GLU A 173 -20.87 -7.31 -7.13
CA GLU A 173 -20.93 -8.76 -7.39
C GLU A 173 -19.74 -9.52 -6.82
N LEU A 174 -18.58 -8.89 -6.60
CA LEU A 174 -17.41 -9.54 -6.02
C LEU A 174 -17.67 -10.01 -4.59
N PHE A 175 -18.58 -9.35 -3.87
CA PHE A 175 -18.99 -9.82 -2.55
C PHE A 175 -19.73 -11.15 -2.59
N GLU A 176 -20.33 -11.53 -3.73
CA GLU A 176 -20.97 -12.83 -3.87
C GLU A 176 -19.99 -13.92 -4.35
N LYS A 177 -18.83 -13.51 -4.90
CA LYS A 177 -17.81 -14.43 -5.42
C LYS A 177 -16.81 -14.86 -4.36
N TYR A 178 -16.37 -13.92 -3.49
CA TYR A 178 -15.29 -14.18 -2.54
C TYR A 178 -15.78 -14.36 -1.11
N GLU A 179 -15.12 -15.25 -0.37
CA GLU A 179 -15.31 -15.47 1.06
C GLU A 179 -14.41 -14.55 1.88
N TYR A 180 -13.17 -14.33 1.39
CA TYR A 180 -12.16 -13.50 2.05
C TYR A 180 -11.49 -12.54 1.09
N PHE A 181 -11.10 -11.38 1.64
CA PHE A 181 -10.49 -10.28 0.93
C PHE A 181 -9.23 -9.82 1.66
N PHE A 182 -8.07 -9.98 1.04
CA PHE A 182 -6.79 -9.55 1.60
C PHE A 182 -6.35 -8.26 0.93
N LEU A 183 -6.26 -7.15 1.69
CA LEU A 183 -5.88 -5.84 1.18
C LEU A 183 -4.40 -5.59 1.50
N LEU A 184 -3.52 -5.90 0.56
CA LEU A 184 -2.07 -5.93 0.74
C LEU A 184 -1.43 -4.66 0.15
N ASP A 185 -0.51 -4.00 0.88
CA ASP A 185 0.32 -2.92 0.33
C ASP A 185 1.35 -3.47 -0.67
N ASP A 186 1.74 -2.66 -1.64
CA ASP A 186 2.60 -3.07 -2.77
C ASP A 186 4.09 -3.18 -2.43
N ASP A 187 4.47 -2.84 -1.21
CA ASP A 187 5.82 -2.93 -0.67
C ASP A 187 5.99 -4.00 0.43
N ILE A 188 5.01 -4.90 0.55
CA ILE A 188 5.06 -6.04 1.47
C ILE A 188 5.63 -7.27 0.76
N VAL A 189 6.60 -7.92 1.40
CA VAL A 189 7.10 -9.25 0.98
C VAL A 189 6.36 -10.33 1.75
N ILE A 190 5.65 -11.17 1.01
CA ILE A 190 4.95 -12.37 1.51
C ILE A 190 4.86 -13.39 0.37
N SER A 191 4.99 -14.68 0.66
CA SER A 191 4.88 -15.71 -0.38
C SER A 191 3.42 -16.04 -0.74
N THR A 192 3.21 -16.59 -1.93
CA THR A 192 1.88 -17.09 -2.36
C THR A 192 1.37 -18.16 -1.40
N GLU A 193 2.24 -19.06 -0.97
CA GLU A 193 1.94 -20.13 -0.03
C GLU A 193 1.49 -19.57 1.33
N ASP A 194 2.13 -18.51 1.81
CA ASP A 194 1.75 -17.88 3.07
C ASP A 194 0.41 -17.14 2.97
N VAL A 195 0.11 -16.56 1.81
CA VAL A 195 -1.22 -15.98 1.54
C VAL A 195 -2.29 -17.08 1.48
N ASN A 196 -2.03 -18.22 0.84
CA ASN A 196 -2.94 -19.37 0.86
C ASN A 196 -3.19 -19.86 2.30
N ARG A 197 -2.11 -19.95 3.10
CA ARG A 197 -2.22 -20.31 4.53
C ARG A 197 -3.01 -19.28 5.33
N LEU A 198 -2.85 -17.99 5.06
CA LEU A 198 -3.65 -16.94 5.70
C LEU A 198 -5.15 -17.21 5.53
N PHE A 199 -5.60 -17.49 4.31
CA PHE A 199 -7.01 -17.80 4.05
C PHE A 199 -7.45 -19.10 4.73
N SER A 200 -6.59 -20.11 4.80
CA SER A 200 -6.88 -21.35 5.52
C SER A 200 -7.07 -21.09 7.01
N MET A 201 -6.20 -20.28 7.62
CA MET A 201 -6.30 -19.91 9.04
C MET A 201 -7.52 -19.03 9.33
N MET A 202 -7.87 -18.12 8.42
CA MET A 202 -9.12 -17.35 8.54
C MET A 202 -10.34 -18.26 8.69
N ARG A 203 -10.38 -19.37 7.92
CA ARG A 203 -11.46 -20.37 8.00
C ARG A 203 -11.38 -21.22 9.26
N GLU A 204 -10.21 -21.75 9.55
CA GLU A 204 -9.96 -22.66 10.67
C GLU A 204 -10.35 -22.02 12.01
N TYR A 205 -9.89 -20.78 12.22
CA TYR A 205 -10.15 -20.04 13.47
C TYR A 205 -11.39 -19.15 13.40
N GLN A 206 -12.15 -19.19 12.30
CA GLN A 206 -13.36 -18.38 12.06
C GLN A 206 -13.14 -16.89 12.27
N LEU A 207 -11.96 -16.41 11.84
CA LEU A 207 -11.58 -15.01 12.02
C LEU A 207 -12.37 -14.09 11.08
N LYS A 208 -12.77 -12.96 11.62
CA LYS A 208 -13.45 -11.89 10.86
C LYS A 208 -12.45 -10.96 10.22
N ILE A 209 -11.39 -10.57 10.96
CA ILE A 209 -10.30 -9.74 10.47
C ILE A 209 -8.98 -10.27 11.02
N ALA A 210 -7.96 -10.40 10.17
CA ALA A 210 -6.62 -10.77 10.64
C ALA A 210 -5.53 -10.17 9.73
N GLN A 211 -4.31 -10.23 10.20
CA GLN A 211 -3.12 -9.94 9.41
C GLN A 211 -1.99 -10.90 9.76
N PRO A 212 -1.05 -11.16 8.83
CA PRO A 212 0.24 -11.76 9.16
C PRO A 212 1.02 -10.90 10.15
N SER A 213 1.89 -11.52 10.95
CA SER A 213 2.82 -10.77 11.78
C SER A 213 3.97 -10.18 10.95
N LEU A 214 4.58 -9.10 11.44
CA LEU A 214 5.71 -8.45 10.80
C LEU A 214 7.03 -9.04 11.31
N VAL A 215 7.85 -9.53 10.37
CA VAL A 215 9.20 -10.07 10.63
C VAL A 215 10.25 -9.22 9.92
N MET A 216 11.34 -8.86 10.61
CA MET A 216 12.44 -8.05 10.06
C MET A 216 11.95 -6.81 9.30
N SER A 217 11.00 -6.13 9.87
CA SER A 217 10.19 -5.10 9.22
C SER A 217 10.28 -3.77 9.93
N TYR A 218 9.94 -2.72 9.18
CA TYR A 218 9.47 -1.49 9.78
C TYR A 218 8.02 -1.68 10.25
N TYR A 219 7.69 -1.28 11.46
CA TYR A 219 6.33 -1.36 12.02
C TYR A 219 5.96 -0.07 12.76
N THR A 220 4.70 0.31 12.67
CA THR A 220 4.12 1.41 13.43
C THR A 220 3.71 0.93 14.82
N TYR A 221 3.11 -0.25 14.88
CA TYR A 221 2.51 -0.80 16.08
C TYR A 221 3.26 -2.05 16.52
N LYS A 222 3.85 -1.99 17.72
CA LYS A 222 4.67 -3.10 18.27
C LYS A 222 3.92 -4.44 18.35
N HIS A 223 2.63 -4.42 18.58
CA HIS A 223 1.82 -5.65 18.70
C HIS A 223 1.67 -6.40 17.38
N THR A 224 1.90 -5.76 16.22
CA THR A 224 1.89 -6.43 14.91
C THR A 224 3.19 -7.18 14.62
N ALA A 225 4.23 -6.97 15.42
CA ALA A 225 5.48 -7.71 15.30
C ALA A 225 5.29 -9.18 15.69
N PHE A 226 6.05 -10.04 15.04
CA PHE A 226 6.07 -11.49 15.26
C PHE A 226 6.25 -11.85 16.74
N HIS A 227 5.45 -12.81 17.20
CA HIS A 227 5.55 -13.38 18.54
C HIS A 227 5.76 -14.91 18.46
N PRO A 228 6.88 -15.45 18.96
CA PRO A 228 7.32 -16.82 18.68
C PRO A 228 6.57 -17.90 19.45
N PHE A 229 5.77 -17.55 20.46
CA PHE A 229 5.08 -18.51 21.29
C PHE A 229 3.62 -18.76 20.87
N TYR A 230 3.18 -18.09 19.81
CA TYR A 230 1.81 -18.20 19.32
C TYR A 230 1.76 -18.58 17.84
N ILE A 231 0.74 -19.32 17.47
CA ILE A 231 0.29 -19.47 16.10
C ILE A 231 -0.43 -18.20 15.67
N LEU A 232 -1.29 -17.69 16.56
CA LEU A 232 -1.96 -16.41 16.41
C LEU A 232 -2.26 -15.80 17.79
N ARG A 233 -2.35 -14.48 17.84
CA ARG A 233 -2.79 -13.70 19.01
C ARG A 233 -4.08 -12.97 18.70
N TYR A 234 -5.08 -13.11 19.58
CA TYR A 234 -6.33 -12.37 19.47
C TYR A 234 -6.16 -10.93 19.93
N THR A 235 -6.78 -9.98 19.18
CA THR A 235 -6.63 -8.54 19.42
C THR A 235 -7.89 -7.79 19.02
N ASN A 236 -8.00 -6.53 19.43
CA ASN A 236 -9.01 -5.59 18.92
C ASN A 236 -8.52 -4.71 17.76
N PHE A 237 -7.30 -4.95 17.27
CA PHE A 237 -6.66 -4.07 16.28
C PHE A 237 -5.87 -4.86 15.24
N VAL A 238 -6.12 -4.57 13.97
CA VAL A 238 -5.37 -5.02 12.79
C VAL A 238 -5.02 -3.80 11.97
N GLU A 239 -3.75 -3.68 11.56
CA GLU A 239 -3.24 -2.51 10.84
C GLU A 239 -3.68 -2.51 9.37
N MET A 240 -3.99 -1.33 8.83
CA MET A 240 -4.43 -1.18 7.43
C MET A 240 -3.39 -1.61 6.38
N MET A 241 -2.15 -1.86 6.75
CA MET A 241 -1.07 -2.24 5.86
C MET A 241 -1.38 -3.53 5.08
N MET A 242 -1.92 -4.55 5.77
CA MET A 242 -2.23 -5.86 5.19
C MET A 242 -3.38 -6.60 5.89
N PRO A 243 -4.56 -5.98 6.04
CA PRO A 243 -5.69 -6.65 6.67
C PRO A 243 -6.36 -7.64 5.72
N CYS A 244 -6.68 -8.80 6.25
CA CYS A 244 -7.54 -9.81 5.62
C CYS A 244 -8.91 -9.79 6.29
N PHE A 245 -9.96 -9.65 5.51
CA PHE A 245 -11.34 -9.55 5.97
C PHE A 245 -12.15 -10.76 5.50
N SER A 246 -13.05 -11.26 6.34
CA SER A 246 -14.17 -12.03 5.84
C SER A 246 -15.12 -11.12 5.04
N ARG A 247 -15.93 -11.71 4.16
CA ARG A 247 -16.94 -10.97 3.35
C ARG A 247 -17.79 -10.02 4.18
N ASP A 248 -18.37 -10.52 5.25
CA ASP A 248 -19.31 -9.75 6.07
C ASP A 248 -18.59 -8.64 6.84
N SER A 249 -17.37 -8.92 7.29
CA SER A 249 -16.54 -7.91 7.97
C SER A 249 -16.16 -6.79 7.01
N LEU A 250 -15.75 -7.12 5.78
CA LEU A 250 -15.43 -6.10 4.79
C LEU A 250 -16.65 -5.24 4.45
N LYS A 251 -17.82 -5.86 4.25
CA LYS A 251 -19.08 -5.11 4.04
C LYS A 251 -19.35 -4.13 5.18
N ALA A 252 -19.13 -4.55 6.43
CA ALA A 252 -19.36 -3.72 7.61
C ALA A 252 -18.37 -2.54 7.72
N VAL A 253 -17.10 -2.74 7.39
CA VAL A 253 -16.06 -1.71 7.53
C VAL A 253 -15.86 -0.86 6.28
N LEU A 254 -16.34 -1.29 5.12
CA LEU A 254 -16.16 -0.62 3.84
C LEU A 254 -16.51 0.88 3.84
N PRO A 255 -17.57 1.36 4.53
CA PRO A 255 -17.86 2.79 4.62
C PRO A 255 -16.73 3.62 5.27
N THR A 256 -15.85 3.00 6.06
CA THR A 256 -14.70 3.72 6.65
C THR A 256 -13.59 4.00 5.64
N PHE A 257 -13.64 3.38 4.46
CA PHE A 257 -12.63 3.53 3.39
C PHE A 257 -12.91 4.74 2.50
N GLU A 258 -14.06 5.39 2.65
CA GLU A 258 -14.42 6.56 1.86
C GLU A 258 -13.46 7.74 2.10
N ALA A 259 -13.06 8.41 1.01
CA ALA A 259 -11.92 9.31 0.85
C ALA A 259 -11.80 10.53 1.79
N HIS A 260 -12.71 10.72 2.72
CA HIS A 260 -12.70 11.93 3.57
C HIS A 260 -11.79 11.84 4.79
N VAL A 261 -11.29 10.66 5.10
CA VAL A 261 -10.41 10.46 6.24
C VAL A 261 -9.10 9.91 5.70
N ARG A 262 -8.10 10.76 5.61
CA ARG A 262 -6.74 10.28 5.32
C ARG A 262 -6.33 9.29 6.41
N TRP A 263 -6.85 8.03 6.28
CA TRP A 263 -6.40 6.77 6.91
C TRP A 263 -5.89 6.85 8.37
N CYS A 264 -6.27 7.82 9.11
CA CYS A 264 -5.85 7.94 10.50
C CYS A 264 -6.95 7.44 11.42
N GLY A 265 -6.79 6.21 11.94
CA GLY A 265 -7.63 5.69 13.02
C GLY A 265 -8.81 4.83 12.61
N ILE A 266 -9.01 4.52 11.32
CA ILE A 266 -10.11 3.65 10.87
C ILE A 266 -9.99 2.23 11.44
N GLU A 267 -8.78 1.75 11.68
CA GLU A 267 -8.49 0.44 12.24
C GLU A 267 -9.07 0.26 13.65
N TYR A 268 -9.10 1.33 14.43
CA TYR A 268 -9.70 1.32 15.77
C TYR A 268 -11.24 1.21 15.73
N HIS A 269 -11.84 1.52 14.58
CA HIS A 269 -13.27 1.44 14.39
C HIS A 269 -13.73 0.04 13.96
N TRP A 270 -12.87 -0.74 13.33
CA TRP A 270 -13.25 -2.02 12.74
C TRP A 270 -13.78 -3.02 13.76
N SER A 271 -13.13 -3.13 14.92
CA SER A 271 -13.60 -4.02 15.99
C SER A 271 -15.02 -3.68 16.48
N VAL A 272 -15.36 -2.40 16.51
CA VAL A 272 -16.68 -1.92 16.90
C VAL A 272 -17.70 -2.23 15.81
N LEU A 273 -17.39 -1.92 14.55
CA LEU A 273 -18.30 -2.11 13.41
C LEU A 273 -18.67 -3.57 13.17
N ILE A 274 -17.74 -4.50 13.39
CA ILE A 274 -18.02 -5.95 13.25
C ILE A 274 -18.65 -6.56 14.50
N GLY A 275 -18.88 -5.77 15.56
CA GLY A 275 -19.35 -6.29 16.83
C GLY A 275 -18.42 -7.38 17.38
N SER A 276 -17.09 -7.10 17.37
CA SER A 276 -16.05 -8.07 17.63
C SER A 276 -16.17 -8.66 19.04
N ASN A 277 -16.14 -9.98 19.14
CA ASN A 277 -15.75 -10.66 20.36
C ASN A 277 -14.23 -10.84 20.41
N HIS A 278 -13.70 -11.30 21.54
CA HIS A 278 -12.25 -11.39 21.78
C HIS A 278 -11.51 -12.37 20.85
N LYS A 279 -12.20 -13.16 20.00
CA LYS A 279 -11.62 -14.14 19.07
C LYS A 279 -11.86 -13.84 17.59
N ASP A 280 -12.52 -12.74 17.29
CA ASP A 280 -12.87 -12.39 15.90
C ASP A 280 -11.72 -11.77 15.12
N MET A 281 -10.75 -11.16 15.82
CA MET A 281 -9.61 -10.50 15.21
C MET A 281 -8.29 -11.07 15.72
N ALA A 282 -7.28 -11.19 14.83
CA ALA A 282 -6.00 -11.76 15.21
C ALA A 282 -4.80 -11.22 14.42
N ILE A 283 -3.63 -11.27 15.08
CA ILE A 283 -2.32 -11.25 14.42
C ILE A 283 -1.88 -12.71 14.29
N ILE A 284 -1.59 -13.15 13.06
CA ILE A 284 -1.21 -14.53 12.75
C ILE A 284 0.31 -14.63 12.79
N ASP A 285 0.85 -15.13 13.90
CA ASP A 285 2.30 -15.22 14.13
C ASP A 285 2.96 -16.36 13.35
N SER A 286 2.22 -17.40 12.98
CA SER A 286 2.74 -18.48 12.15
C SER A 286 2.93 -18.09 10.67
N ILE A 287 2.56 -16.87 10.28
CA ILE A 287 2.77 -16.30 8.96
C ILE A 287 3.51 -14.98 9.12
N GLY A 288 4.73 -14.92 8.57
CA GLY A 288 5.57 -13.72 8.61
C GLY A 288 5.51 -12.93 7.30
N ALA A 289 5.27 -11.63 7.40
CA ALA A 289 5.40 -10.71 6.28
C ALA A 289 6.44 -9.63 6.58
N ARG A 290 7.03 -9.02 5.54
CA ARG A 290 8.04 -7.99 5.70
C ARG A 290 7.66 -6.73 4.94
N HIS A 291 7.46 -5.63 5.66
CA HIS A 291 7.34 -4.30 5.09
C HIS A 291 8.73 -3.76 4.73
N THR A 292 8.94 -3.41 3.46
CA THR A 292 10.28 -3.11 2.94
C THR A 292 10.63 -1.63 3.00
N GLN A 293 9.67 -0.75 3.16
CA GLN A 293 9.88 0.70 3.18
C GLN A 293 9.85 1.27 4.60
N PRO A 294 10.65 2.30 4.87
CA PRO A 294 10.58 3.01 6.14
C PRO A 294 9.20 3.62 6.38
N ILE A 295 8.70 3.47 7.60
CA ILE A 295 7.46 4.13 8.01
C ILE A 295 7.66 5.64 7.98
N ARG A 296 6.73 6.35 7.35
CA ARG A 296 6.73 7.81 7.34
C ARG A 296 6.30 8.33 8.71
N SER A 297 7.01 9.34 9.21
CA SER A 297 6.60 10.03 10.45
C SER A 297 5.22 10.69 10.26
N TRP A 298 4.41 10.61 11.30
CA TRP A 298 3.14 11.32 11.33
C TRP A 298 3.36 12.82 11.31
N SER A 299 2.66 13.52 10.44
CA SER A 299 2.60 14.98 10.48
C SER A 299 1.67 15.44 11.61
N THR A 300 1.83 16.68 12.06
CA THR A 300 0.89 17.28 13.02
C THR A 300 -0.55 17.22 12.50
N THR A 301 -0.73 17.42 11.19
CA THR A 301 -2.06 17.30 10.54
C THR A 301 -2.63 15.89 10.64
N SER A 302 -1.79 14.85 10.45
CA SER A 302 -2.21 13.45 10.58
C SER A 302 -2.63 13.12 12.02
N GLN A 303 -1.88 13.61 12.99
CA GLN A 303 -2.22 13.45 14.41
C GLN A 303 -3.56 14.10 14.77
N MET A 304 -3.80 15.33 14.32
CA MET A 304 -5.08 16.02 14.54
C MET A 304 -6.27 15.32 13.87
N GLN A 305 -6.06 14.75 12.68
CA GLN A 305 -7.10 13.99 11.97
C GLN A 305 -7.44 12.70 12.70
N PHE A 306 -6.42 12.00 13.20
CA PHE A 306 -6.59 10.81 14.03
C PHE A 306 -7.43 11.10 15.28
N GLU A 307 -7.05 12.11 16.07
CA GLU A 307 -7.75 12.49 17.29
C GLU A 307 -9.22 12.88 17.01
N LYS A 308 -9.47 13.68 15.97
CA LYS A 308 -10.82 14.03 15.53
C LYS A 308 -11.65 12.82 15.11
N TYR A 309 -11.02 11.84 14.45
CA TYR A 309 -11.73 10.62 14.04
C TYR A 309 -12.15 9.81 15.26
N LEU A 310 -11.24 9.57 16.21
CA LEU A 310 -11.56 8.85 17.43
C LEU A 310 -12.65 9.57 18.25
N GLU A 311 -12.56 10.88 18.40
CA GLU A 311 -13.56 11.69 19.10
C GLU A 311 -14.94 11.59 18.42
N LYS A 312 -14.98 11.78 17.09
CA LYS A 312 -16.22 11.74 16.31
C LYS A 312 -17.02 10.45 16.50
N TYR A 313 -16.31 9.32 16.59
CA TYR A 313 -16.93 8.00 16.69
C TYR A 313 -16.86 7.42 18.11
N ASN A 314 -16.40 8.21 19.09
CA ASN A 314 -16.21 7.78 20.49
C ASN A 314 -15.40 6.49 20.63
N LEU A 315 -14.25 6.44 19.95
CA LEU A 315 -13.38 5.27 19.88
C LEU A 315 -12.22 5.35 20.88
N SER A 316 -11.85 4.20 21.44
CA SER A 316 -10.62 4.07 22.23
C SER A 316 -9.43 3.80 21.32
N SER A 317 -8.31 4.47 21.57
CA SER A 317 -7.02 4.17 20.92
C SER A 317 -6.25 3.04 21.63
N LYS A 318 -6.85 2.39 22.63
CA LYS A 318 -6.20 1.31 23.37
C LYS A 318 -6.19 0.04 22.54
N ILE A 319 -5.00 -0.47 22.26
CA ILE A 319 -4.81 -1.77 21.65
C ILE A 319 -4.73 -2.81 22.75
N GLU A 320 -5.51 -3.88 22.62
CA GLU A 320 -5.60 -4.96 23.59
C GLU A 320 -5.35 -6.32 22.93
N GLU A 321 -4.64 -7.18 23.63
CA GLU A 321 -4.46 -8.58 23.28
C GLU A 321 -5.26 -9.45 24.25
N PHE A 322 -5.99 -10.42 23.70
CA PHE A 322 -6.92 -11.28 24.44
C PHE A 322 -6.41 -12.72 24.56
N GLY A 323 -5.09 -12.90 24.59
CA GLY A 323 -4.44 -14.21 24.50
C GLY A 323 -4.32 -14.69 23.06
N GLY A 324 -4.18 -16.00 22.87
CA GLY A 324 -3.96 -16.55 21.55
C GLY A 324 -3.93 -18.08 21.54
N VAL A 325 -3.57 -18.65 20.41
CA VAL A 325 -3.33 -20.09 20.25
C VAL A 325 -1.83 -20.31 20.38
N PRO A 326 -1.36 -20.94 21.48
CA PRO A 326 0.06 -21.19 21.68
C PRO A 326 0.55 -22.32 20.77
N ILE A 327 1.82 -22.26 20.40
CA ILE A 327 2.45 -23.28 19.54
C ILE A 327 2.40 -24.67 20.17
N GLY A 328 2.48 -24.77 21.50
CA GLY A 328 2.51 -26.05 22.20
C GLY A 328 1.24 -26.91 22.08
N ASP A 329 0.11 -26.31 21.75
CA ASP A 329 -1.18 -27.02 21.66
C ASP A 329 -1.44 -27.68 20.30
N VAL A 330 -0.62 -27.37 19.27
CA VAL A 330 -0.84 -27.81 17.87
C VAL A 330 0.40 -28.52 17.31
N TYR A 331 1.09 -29.29 18.11
CA TYR A 331 2.39 -29.91 17.76
C TYR A 331 2.36 -30.86 16.55
N SER A 332 1.19 -31.37 16.12
CA SER A 332 1.10 -32.28 14.98
C SER A 332 1.13 -31.59 13.61
N ASP A 333 0.54 -30.39 13.49
CA ASP A 333 0.45 -29.67 12.20
C ASP A 333 1.51 -28.56 12.07
N SER A 334 2.15 -28.19 13.18
CA SER A 334 3.11 -27.09 13.26
C SER A 334 4.50 -27.46 12.74
N LYS A 335 4.83 -28.75 12.53
CA LYS A 335 6.17 -29.17 12.07
C LYS A 335 6.58 -28.45 10.78
N GLN A 336 5.68 -28.35 9.81
CA GLN A 336 5.95 -27.70 8.54
C GLN A 336 6.16 -26.18 8.68
N THR A 337 5.43 -25.55 9.61
CA THR A 337 5.61 -24.13 9.96
C THR A 337 6.94 -23.90 10.67
N PHE A 338 7.30 -24.78 11.61
CA PHE A 338 8.60 -24.73 12.28
C PHE A 338 9.77 -24.95 11.31
N ASP A 339 9.66 -25.91 10.40
CA ASP A 339 10.69 -26.19 9.42
C ASP A 339 10.90 -24.96 8.50
N ARG A 340 9.84 -24.27 8.07
CA ARG A 340 9.94 -23.00 7.29
C ARG A 340 10.54 -21.85 8.10
N LEU A 341 10.10 -21.63 9.33
CA LEU A 341 10.70 -20.60 10.19
C LEU A 341 12.20 -20.88 10.42
N ARG A 342 12.57 -22.16 10.52
CA ARG A 342 13.95 -22.57 10.64
C ARG A 342 14.73 -22.28 9.36
N GLU A 343 14.19 -22.61 8.18
CA GLU A 343 14.80 -22.24 6.89
C GLU A 343 14.97 -20.74 6.73
N ASP A 344 13.98 -19.95 7.10
CA ASP A 344 14.06 -18.48 7.01
C ASP A 344 15.06 -17.91 8.01
N CYS A 345 15.19 -18.53 9.20
CA CYS A 345 16.24 -18.20 10.15
C CYS A 345 17.63 -18.55 9.60
N ASP A 346 17.79 -19.68 8.91
CA ASP A 346 19.05 -20.08 8.30
C ASP A 346 19.43 -19.17 7.12
N LYS A 347 18.47 -18.79 6.27
CA LYS A 347 18.67 -17.79 5.21
C LYS A 347 19.09 -16.43 5.79
N LEU A 348 18.44 -16.00 6.88
CA LEU A 348 18.79 -14.78 7.58
C LEU A 348 20.21 -14.85 8.15
N LYS A 349 20.58 -15.95 8.80
CA LYS A 349 21.95 -16.15 9.29
C LYS A 349 22.97 -16.05 8.16
N GLN A 350 22.73 -16.70 7.02
CA GLN A 350 23.60 -16.63 5.84
C GLN A 350 23.71 -15.18 5.32
N TYR A 351 22.61 -14.46 5.22
CA TYR A 351 22.62 -13.05 4.82
C TYR A 351 23.44 -12.17 5.77
N LEU A 352 23.31 -12.41 7.08
CA LEU A 352 24.05 -11.66 8.09
C LEU A 352 25.53 -11.99 8.13
N TYR A 353 25.92 -13.22 7.75
CA TYR A 353 27.32 -13.62 7.60
C TYR A 353 27.99 -13.04 6.34
N SER A 354 27.21 -12.74 5.29
CA SER A 354 27.68 -12.23 4.00
C SER A 354 27.60 -10.70 3.87
N ASP A 355 28.14 -9.89 4.77
CA ASP A 355 28.10 -8.41 4.77
C ASP A 355 26.73 -7.76 4.97
N GLY A 356 25.65 -8.51 5.13
CA GLY A 356 24.32 -7.97 5.40
C GLY A 356 24.25 -7.10 6.65
N LEU A 357 25.10 -7.41 7.63
CA LEU A 357 25.26 -6.63 8.88
C LEU A 357 25.60 -5.14 8.66
N CYS A 358 26.35 -4.84 7.61
CA CYS A 358 26.77 -3.45 7.32
C CYS A 358 25.68 -2.62 6.64
N LYS A 359 24.64 -3.27 6.12
CA LYS A 359 23.57 -2.63 5.32
C LYS A 359 22.24 -2.44 6.07
N MET A 360 22.12 -3.03 7.27
CA MET A 360 20.89 -2.94 8.06
C MET A 360 20.74 -1.60 8.77
N LYS A 361 19.55 -1.03 8.74
CA LYS A 361 19.16 0.14 9.52
C LYS A 361 18.89 -0.25 10.98
N GLN A 362 19.00 0.70 11.91
CA GLN A 362 18.85 0.47 13.35
C GLN A 362 17.50 -0.18 13.75
N SER A 363 16.41 0.23 13.10
CA SER A 363 15.08 -0.35 13.32
C SER A 363 14.94 -1.82 12.88
N GLU A 364 15.67 -2.21 11.83
CA GLU A 364 15.71 -3.59 11.37
C GLU A 364 16.53 -4.47 12.31
N VAL A 365 17.59 -3.91 12.89
CA VAL A 365 18.50 -4.65 13.77
C VAL A 365 17.80 -5.15 15.04
N ASN A 366 16.97 -4.31 15.67
CA ASN A 366 16.25 -4.70 16.89
C ASN A 366 15.28 -5.87 16.65
N SER A 367 14.47 -5.80 15.57
CA SER A 367 13.54 -6.87 15.23
C SER A 367 14.28 -8.17 14.90
N THR A 368 15.43 -8.06 14.21
CA THR A 368 16.27 -9.20 13.85
C THR A 368 16.94 -9.84 15.08
N ILE A 369 17.46 -9.04 16.01
CA ILE A 369 18.00 -9.54 17.27
C ILE A 369 16.94 -10.33 18.03
N TYR A 370 15.75 -9.76 18.16
CA TYR A 370 14.64 -10.39 18.87
C TYR A 370 14.25 -11.72 18.21
N PHE A 371 14.08 -11.73 16.89
CA PHE A 371 13.77 -12.93 16.12
C PHE A 371 14.82 -14.04 16.30
N LEU A 372 16.12 -13.70 16.20
CA LEU A 372 17.21 -14.66 16.38
C LEU A 372 17.29 -15.19 17.83
N MET A 373 17.13 -14.34 18.83
CA MET A 373 17.13 -14.76 20.23
C MET A 373 16.01 -15.76 20.51
N LEU A 374 14.84 -15.52 19.98
CA LEU A 374 13.68 -16.38 20.16
C LEU A 374 13.84 -17.71 19.42
N ASN A 375 14.37 -17.69 18.20
CA ASN A 375 14.72 -18.91 17.47
C ASN A 375 15.80 -19.73 18.19
N SER A 376 16.76 -19.09 18.85
CA SER A 376 17.77 -19.79 19.66
C SER A 376 17.14 -20.55 20.83
N ILE A 377 16.12 -20.00 21.45
CA ILE A 377 15.38 -20.64 22.55
C ILE A 377 14.52 -21.78 22.03
N LEU A 378 13.74 -21.56 20.97
CA LEU A 378 12.83 -22.53 20.40
C LEU A 378 13.52 -23.79 19.87
N TRP A 379 14.67 -23.63 19.24
CA TRP A 379 15.40 -24.75 18.62
C TRP A 379 16.71 -25.13 19.30
N ASN A 380 16.97 -24.51 20.46
CA ASN A 380 18.28 -24.67 21.15
C ASN A 380 19.47 -24.41 20.20
N ASP A 381 19.32 -23.42 19.30
CA ASP A 381 20.31 -23.08 18.27
C ASP A 381 21.24 -22.00 18.75
N LYS A 382 22.40 -22.41 19.26
CA LYS A 382 23.45 -21.51 19.76
C LYS A 382 23.92 -20.52 18.69
N THR A 383 23.86 -20.87 17.39
CA THR A 383 24.31 -19.99 16.31
C THR A 383 23.39 -18.79 16.13
N CYS A 384 22.08 -18.94 16.34
CA CYS A 384 21.14 -17.82 16.36
C CYS A 384 21.47 -16.86 17.51
N TRP A 385 21.81 -17.39 18.71
CA TRP A 385 22.20 -16.58 19.84
C TRP A 385 23.49 -15.79 19.59
N ASP A 386 24.50 -16.42 19.02
CA ASP A 386 25.78 -15.79 18.71
C ASP A 386 25.64 -14.70 17.65
N VAL A 387 24.75 -14.85 16.66
CA VAL A 387 24.46 -13.83 15.64
C VAL A 387 23.68 -12.66 16.28
N ALA A 388 22.68 -12.94 17.11
CA ALA A 388 21.94 -11.91 17.86
C ALA A 388 22.89 -11.08 18.76
N GLY A 389 23.82 -11.75 19.45
CA GLY A 389 24.82 -11.08 20.30
C GLY A 389 25.79 -10.17 19.52
N ARG A 390 26.18 -10.58 18.29
CA ARG A 390 27.01 -9.73 17.41
C ARG A 390 26.24 -8.52 16.90
N LEU A 391 24.98 -8.69 16.52
CA LEU A 391 24.10 -7.58 16.12
C LEU A 391 23.92 -6.58 17.27
N ALA A 392 23.68 -7.07 18.49
CA ALA A 392 23.51 -6.23 19.67
C ALA A 392 24.78 -5.43 19.98
N LYS A 393 25.97 -6.06 19.89
CA LYS A 393 27.26 -5.37 20.07
C LYS A 393 27.49 -4.29 19.02
N LYS A 394 27.13 -4.55 17.75
CA LYS A 394 27.24 -3.57 16.67
C LYS A 394 26.29 -2.39 16.90
N LEU A 395 25.05 -2.65 17.30
CA LEU A 395 24.09 -1.61 17.64
C LEU A 395 24.64 -0.71 18.76
N HIS A 396 25.16 -1.32 19.82
CA HIS A 396 25.77 -0.61 20.92
C HIS A 396 26.94 0.29 20.46
N SER A 397 27.83 -0.21 19.59
CA SER A 397 28.95 0.58 19.09
C SER A 397 28.52 1.75 18.21
N CYS A 398 27.47 1.60 17.39
CA CYS A 398 26.94 2.67 16.55
C CYS A 398 26.25 3.77 17.41
N VAL A 399 25.45 3.39 18.39
CA VAL A 399 24.75 4.34 19.27
C VAL A 399 25.72 5.19 20.08
N PHE A 400 26.81 4.60 20.56
CA PHE A 400 27.82 5.35 21.36
C PHE A 400 28.75 6.21 20.50
N GLN A 401 28.91 5.94 19.21
CA GLN A 401 29.66 6.81 18.29
C GLN A 401 28.91 8.06 17.88
N GLU A 402 27.55 7.95 17.75
CA GLU A 402 26.70 9.08 17.33
C GLU A 402 26.21 9.97 18.50
N ASN A 403 26.25 9.50 19.76
CA ASN A 403 25.75 10.27 20.90
C ASN A 403 26.51 9.94 22.20
N PRO A 404 27.64 10.62 22.50
CA PRO A 404 28.43 10.37 23.69
C PRO A 404 27.74 10.72 25.02
N PHE A 405 26.52 11.30 24.98
CA PHE A 405 25.75 11.71 26.17
C PHE A 405 24.72 10.67 26.67
N LEU A 406 24.55 9.53 26.02
CA LEU A 406 23.62 8.46 26.45
C LEU A 406 24.30 7.38 27.32
N GLY A 407 25.36 7.72 28.02
CA GLY A 407 26.17 6.81 28.84
C GLY A 407 25.66 6.56 30.27
N TYR A 408 24.43 6.91 30.62
CA TYR A 408 23.82 6.57 31.92
C TYR A 408 22.30 6.37 31.75
N CYS A 409 21.88 5.15 31.49
CA CYS A 409 20.63 4.55 31.97
C CYS A 409 20.76 3.03 31.87
#